data_6aede0397e38a6fc2fb0e684e8a24f7a
#
_entry.id   6aede0397e38a6fc2fb0e684e8a24f7a
#
_cell.length_a   1.000
_cell.length_b   1.000
_cell.length_c   1.000
_cell.angle_alpha   90.00
_cell.angle_beta   90.00
_cell.angle_gamma   90.00
#
_symmetry.space_group_name_H-M   'P 1'
#
loop_
_entity.id
_entity.type
_entity.pdbx_description
1 polymer ?
#
loop_
_entity_poly.entity_id
_entity_poly.type
_entity_poly.pdbx_seq_one_letter_code
_entity_poly.pdbx_strand_id
1 'polypeptide(L)'
;KIFEATKKWLKERLKLEISPEKSKIVNLRKNYSDFLGIKLKVTKKRKDKNNRDKFVVQSQIGNKAYQQMVATVREYAKKMQKPKDNKGSKAVNAYNSYILGVHNYYNCATHCNLDFSKIAFITRATLKNRLPLRKKNVNDKIPKYMGKSYGDSKQLRFLYETPMLPIGYIQHQKQMNFSQKSIYVSKDREEIHQNQKAISTSDLKYLVENPIQG
;
A
#
# COMPACT_ATOMS: atom_id res chain seq x y z
N LYS A 1 -15.87 12.02 27.82
CA LYS A 1 -17.14 11.25 27.70
C LYS A 1 -17.00 10.06 26.74
N ILE A 2 -16.71 10.26 25.43
CA ILE A 2 -16.65 9.16 24.43
C ILE A 2 -15.58 8.12 24.80
N PHE A 3 -14.37 8.54 25.14
CA PHE A 3 -13.27 7.65 25.51
C PHE A 3 -13.63 6.77 26.73
N GLU A 4 -14.20 7.36 27.77
CA GLU A 4 -14.63 6.63 28.97
C GLU A 4 -15.78 5.66 28.66
N ALA A 5 -16.74 6.07 27.85
CA ALA A 5 -17.82 5.19 27.42
C ALA A 5 -17.30 4.00 26.60
N THR A 6 -16.35 4.24 25.69
CA THR A 6 -15.71 3.17 24.91
C THR A 6 -14.92 2.22 25.80
N LYS A 7 -14.14 2.75 26.75
CA LYS A 7 -13.38 1.95 27.72
C LYS A 7 -14.30 1.03 28.54
N LYS A 8 -15.39 1.62 29.08
CA LYS A 8 -16.40 0.86 29.83
C LYS A 8 -17.03 -0.23 28.99
N TRP A 9 -17.46 0.09 27.77
CA TRP A 9 -18.08 -0.87 26.84
C TRP A 9 -17.14 -2.03 26.50
N LEU A 10 -15.87 -1.76 26.16
CA LEU A 10 -14.86 -2.78 25.87
C LEU A 10 -14.65 -3.72 27.06
N LYS A 11 -14.56 -3.16 28.28
CA LYS A 11 -14.39 -3.96 29.50
C LYS A 11 -15.61 -4.82 29.81
N GLU A 12 -16.82 -4.25 29.74
CA GLU A 12 -18.05 -4.94 30.10
C GLU A 12 -18.49 -5.99 29.08
N ARG A 13 -18.40 -5.65 27.76
CA ARG A 13 -18.90 -6.49 26.69
C ARG A 13 -17.88 -7.47 26.13
N LEU A 14 -16.67 -7.03 25.94
CA LEU A 14 -15.62 -7.84 25.29
C LEU A 14 -14.56 -8.34 26.27
N LYS A 15 -14.64 -7.98 27.55
CA LYS A 15 -13.63 -8.30 28.60
C LYS A 15 -12.21 -7.85 28.19
N LEU A 16 -12.12 -6.77 27.41
CA LEU A 16 -10.86 -6.19 26.95
C LEU A 16 -10.51 -4.95 27.76
N GLU A 17 -9.24 -4.85 28.15
CA GLU A 17 -8.71 -3.66 28.80
C GLU A 17 -7.94 -2.79 27.80
N ILE A 18 -8.16 -1.48 27.89
CA ILE A 18 -7.42 -0.50 27.07
C ILE A 18 -6.05 -0.28 27.71
N SER A 19 -4.98 -0.42 26.92
CA SER A 19 -3.63 -0.02 27.36
C SER A 19 -3.55 1.50 27.47
N PRO A 20 -3.33 2.08 28.68
CA PRO A 20 -3.23 3.53 28.87
C PRO A 20 -2.11 4.16 28.04
N GLU A 21 -0.98 3.47 27.89
CA GLU A 21 0.20 3.95 27.18
C GLU A 21 -0.03 4.07 25.66
N LYS A 22 -0.86 3.17 25.11
CA LYS A 22 -1.13 3.10 23.66
C LYS A 22 -2.39 3.85 23.24
N SER A 23 -3.25 4.20 24.21
CA SER A 23 -4.54 4.83 23.94
C SER A 23 -4.48 6.32 24.21
N LYS A 24 -4.67 7.13 23.18
CA LYS A 24 -4.61 8.58 23.27
C LYS A 24 -5.65 9.25 22.38
N ILE A 25 -6.11 10.43 22.81
CA ILE A 25 -6.97 11.30 22.00
C ILE A 25 -6.08 12.27 21.24
N VAL A 26 -6.20 12.30 19.91
CA VAL A 26 -5.39 13.15 19.03
C VAL A 26 -6.27 14.14 18.29
N ASN A 27 -5.93 15.43 18.35
CA ASN A 27 -6.55 16.43 17.51
C ASN A 27 -5.94 16.38 16.10
N LEU A 28 -6.63 15.72 15.17
CA LEU A 28 -6.15 15.52 13.80
C LEU A 28 -6.01 16.81 12.97
N ARG A 29 -6.58 17.93 13.39
CA ARG A 29 -6.34 19.24 12.75
C ARG A 29 -4.97 19.80 13.07
N LYS A 30 -4.43 19.48 14.24
CA LYS A 30 -3.11 19.95 14.68
C LYS A 30 -2.02 18.91 14.44
N ASN A 31 -2.30 17.67 14.80
CA ASN A 31 -1.35 16.56 14.77
C ASN A 31 -1.85 15.46 13.83
N TYR A 32 -0.96 14.55 13.46
CA TYR A 32 -1.35 13.29 12.82
C TYR A 32 -1.44 12.16 13.83
N SER A 33 -2.23 11.15 13.51
CA SER A 33 -2.32 9.90 14.26
C SER A 33 -1.90 8.75 13.35
N ASP A 34 -1.11 7.83 13.90
CA ASP A 34 -0.77 6.59 13.22
C ASP A 34 -1.82 5.53 13.53
N PHE A 35 -2.35 4.91 12.50
CA PHE A 35 -3.31 3.82 12.59
C PHE A 35 -2.96 2.76 11.54
N LEU A 36 -2.63 1.56 12.00
CA LEU A 36 -2.26 0.42 11.13
C LEU A 36 -1.21 0.78 10.06
N GLY A 37 -0.16 1.49 10.46
CA GLY A 37 0.90 1.92 9.54
C GLY A 37 0.51 3.02 8.57
N ILE A 38 -0.68 3.60 8.72
CA ILE A 38 -1.18 4.73 7.96
C ILE A 38 -1.24 5.96 8.87
N LYS A 39 -0.68 7.06 8.42
CA LYS A 39 -0.68 8.36 9.09
C LYS A 39 -1.89 9.17 8.63
N LEU A 40 -2.75 9.55 9.57
CA LEU A 40 -3.97 10.31 9.34
C LEU A 40 -3.81 11.75 9.83
N LYS A 41 -4.24 12.72 9.02
CA LYS A 41 -4.32 14.14 9.36
C LYS A 41 -5.54 14.77 8.71
N VAL A 42 -6.11 15.77 9.36
CA VAL A 42 -7.16 16.60 8.75
C VAL A 42 -6.53 17.85 8.16
N THR A 43 -6.78 18.08 6.88
CA THR A 43 -6.31 19.27 6.17
C THR A 43 -7.48 20.08 5.65
N LYS A 44 -7.29 21.41 5.65
CA LYS A 44 -8.24 22.33 5.03
C LYS A 44 -8.13 22.20 3.52
N LYS A 45 -9.25 21.92 2.85
CA LYS A 45 -9.35 21.95 1.41
C LYS A 45 -10.03 23.28 0.99
N ARG A 46 -10.53 23.38 -0.20
CA ARG A 46 -11.26 24.56 -0.68
C ARG A 46 -12.50 24.82 0.19
N LYS A 47 -12.97 26.07 0.21
CA LYS A 47 -14.24 26.42 0.80
C LYS A 47 -15.39 25.71 0.07
N ASP A 48 -16.47 25.42 0.77
CA ASP A 48 -17.69 24.87 0.18
C ASP A 48 -18.46 25.95 -0.60
N LYS A 49 -19.59 25.57 -1.21
CA LYS A 49 -20.46 26.49 -1.95
C LYS A 49 -20.99 27.64 -1.08
N ASN A 50 -20.99 27.47 0.25
CA ASN A 50 -21.46 28.44 1.24
C ASN A 50 -20.30 29.20 1.89
N ASN A 51 -19.13 29.24 1.26
CA ASN A 51 -17.91 29.93 1.76
C ASN A 51 -17.38 29.39 3.10
N ARG A 52 -17.79 28.20 3.55
CA ARG A 52 -17.34 27.55 4.78
C ARG A 52 -16.11 26.71 4.52
N ASP A 53 -15.21 26.66 5.51
CA ASP A 53 -14.01 25.85 5.43
C ASP A 53 -14.33 24.35 5.35
N LYS A 54 -13.97 23.72 4.23
CA LYS A 54 -14.09 22.27 4.05
C LYS A 54 -12.83 21.58 4.51
N PHE A 55 -12.97 20.69 5.49
CA PHE A 55 -11.89 19.84 5.98
C PHE A 55 -12.01 18.43 5.40
N VAL A 56 -10.88 17.83 5.07
CA VAL A 56 -10.81 16.46 4.55
C VAL A 56 -9.74 15.68 5.31
N VAL A 57 -10.01 14.40 5.50
CA VAL A 57 -9.01 13.48 6.04
C VAL A 57 -8.01 13.14 4.94
N GLN A 58 -6.75 13.32 5.22
CA GLN A 58 -5.62 12.94 4.40
C GLN A 58 -4.91 11.77 5.03
N SER A 59 -4.65 10.73 4.26
CA SER A 59 -3.93 9.55 4.71
C SER A 59 -2.68 9.32 3.89
N GLN A 60 -1.59 8.96 4.56
CA GLN A 60 -0.25 8.72 4.01
C GLN A 60 0.35 7.48 4.65
N ILE A 61 1.45 6.97 4.10
CA ILE A 61 2.22 5.90 4.72
C ILE A 61 2.84 6.41 6.02
N GLY A 62 2.73 5.65 7.10
CA GLY A 62 3.33 5.97 8.40
C GLY A 62 4.85 6.04 8.31
N ASN A 63 5.47 6.92 9.09
CA ASN A 63 6.91 7.20 8.97
C ASN A 63 7.77 5.95 9.17
N LYS A 64 7.43 5.10 10.17
CA LYS A 64 8.14 3.85 10.43
C LYS A 64 8.06 2.89 9.24
N ALA A 65 6.86 2.68 8.70
CA ALA A 65 6.63 1.83 7.55
C ALA A 65 7.35 2.35 6.30
N TYR A 66 7.32 3.67 6.08
CA TYR A 66 8.04 4.33 4.99
C TYR A 66 9.56 4.05 5.05
N GLN A 67 10.18 4.24 6.22
CA GLN A 67 11.61 3.96 6.41
C GLN A 67 11.93 2.48 6.20
N GLN A 68 11.10 1.59 6.72
CA GLN A 68 11.23 0.16 6.54
C GLN A 68 11.15 -0.25 5.06
N MET A 69 10.22 0.34 4.29
CA MET A 69 10.13 0.07 2.85
C MET A 69 11.39 0.49 2.11
N VAL A 70 11.95 1.65 2.41
CA VAL A 70 13.21 2.10 1.80
C VAL A 70 14.35 1.11 2.11
N ALA A 71 14.46 0.67 3.37
CA ALA A 71 15.46 -0.31 3.79
C ALA A 71 15.28 -1.65 3.07
N THR A 72 14.03 -2.16 3.03
CA THR A 72 13.69 -3.44 2.40
C THR A 72 13.98 -3.42 0.89
N VAL A 73 13.63 -2.34 0.18
CA VAL A 73 13.94 -2.22 -1.26
C VAL A 73 15.45 -2.24 -1.51
N ARG A 74 16.23 -1.57 -0.65
CA ARG A 74 17.70 -1.60 -0.74
C ARG A 74 18.27 -2.99 -0.46
N GLU A 75 17.67 -3.73 0.45
CA GLU A 75 18.05 -5.11 0.75
C GLU A 75 17.75 -6.04 -0.43
N TYR A 76 16.55 -5.92 -1.04
CA TYR A 76 16.26 -6.66 -2.26
C TYR A 76 17.21 -6.31 -3.41
N ALA A 77 17.62 -5.05 -3.55
CA ALA A 77 18.62 -4.67 -4.54
C ALA A 77 19.96 -5.41 -4.32
N LYS A 78 20.39 -5.60 -3.07
CA LYS A 78 21.59 -6.40 -2.75
C LYS A 78 21.40 -7.88 -3.09
N LYS A 79 20.24 -8.47 -2.74
CA LYS A 79 19.90 -9.87 -3.04
C LYS A 79 19.86 -10.13 -4.56
N MET A 80 19.30 -9.19 -5.32
CA MET A 80 19.21 -9.27 -6.79
C MET A 80 20.56 -9.07 -7.49
N GLN A 81 21.49 -8.33 -6.88
CA GLN A 81 22.85 -8.11 -7.41
C GLN A 81 23.69 -9.38 -7.39
N LYS A 82 23.50 -10.22 -6.37
CA LYS A 82 24.19 -11.51 -6.19
C LYS A 82 23.17 -12.61 -5.97
N PRO A 83 22.45 -13.01 -7.04
CA PRO A 83 21.44 -14.02 -6.89
C PRO A 83 22.05 -15.38 -6.56
N LYS A 84 21.38 -16.15 -5.69
CA LYS A 84 21.78 -17.51 -5.36
C LYS A 84 21.50 -18.52 -6.47
N ASP A 85 20.58 -18.17 -7.36
CA ASP A 85 20.20 -18.94 -8.55
C ASP A 85 20.84 -18.36 -9.81
N ASN A 86 21.21 -19.21 -10.77
CA ASN A 86 21.90 -18.80 -11.99
C ASN A 86 21.10 -17.83 -12.89
N LYS A 87 19.80 -17.68 -12.64
CA LYS A 87 18.89 -16.83 -13.45
C LYS A 87 18.41 -15.56 -12.74
N GLY A 88 18.64 -15.43 -11.42
CA GLY A 88 18.20 -14.27 -10.64
C GLY A 88 16.68 -14.07 -10.55
N SER A 89 15.90 -14.94 -11.19
CA SER A 89 14.44 -14.80 -11.29
C SER A 89 13.73 -14.91 -9.93
N LYS A 90 14.21 -15.80 -9.05
CA LYS A 90 13.66 -15.96 -7.69
C LYS A 90 13.76 -14.67 -6.87
N ALA A 91 14.91 -13.99 -6.93
CA ALA A 91 15.13 -12.76 -6.18
C ALA A 91 14.23 -11.61 -6.72
N VAL A 92 14.05 -11.53 -8.05
CA VAL A 92 13.14 -10.55 -8.66
C VAL A 92 11.69 -10.85 -8.30
N ASN A 93 11.27 -12.12 -8.31
CA ASN A 93 9.93 -12.52 -7.96
C ASN A 93 9.62 -12.23 -6.48
N ALA A 94 10.57 -12.47 -5.57
CA ALA A 94 10.42 -12.11 -4.16
C ALA A 94 10.26 -10.58 -3.98
N TYR A 95 11.05 -9.78 -4.69
CA TYR A 95 10.85 -8.33 -4.75
C TYR A 95 9.47 -7.96 -5.28
N ASN A 96 9.04 -8.56 -6.39
CA ASN A 96 7.72 -8.29 -6.99
C ASN A 96 6.57 -8.62 -6.03
N SER A 97 6.66 -9.75 -5.32
CA SER A 97 5.68 -10.13 -4.30
C SER A 97 5.59 -9.10 -3.18
N TYR A 98 6.74 -8.60 -2.72
CA TYR A 98 6.79 -7.53 -1.73
C TYR A 98 6.14 -6.24 -2.26
N ILE A 99 6.46 -5.81 -3.49
CA ILE A 99 5.87 -4.59 -4.08
C ILE A 99 4.35 -4.74 -4.25
N LEU A 100 3.86 -5.89 -4.71
CA LEU A 100 2.42 -6.16 -4.78
C LEU A 100 1.76 -6.07 -3.41
N GLY A 101 2.38 -6.67 -2.39
CA GLY A 101 1.88 -6.63 -1.02
C GLY A 101 1.74 -5.21 -0.49
N VAL A 102 2.78 -4.38 -0.60
CA VAL A 102 2.73 -2.99 -0.11
C VAL A 102 1.79 -2.12 -0.94
N HIS A 103 1.72 -2.30 -2.26
CA HIS A 103 0.76 -1.59 -3.10
C HIS A 103 -0.69 -1.95 -2.75
N ASN A 104 -0.98 -3.23 -2.54
CA ASN A 104 -2.32 -3.68 -2.17
C ASN A 104 -2.72 -3.20 -0.76
N TYR A 105 -1.78 -3.15 0.17
CA TYR A 105 -2.05 -2.68 1.52
C TYR A 105 -2.33 -1.17 1.58
N TYR A 106 -1.51 -0.37 0.90
CA TYR A 106 -1.57 1.10 0.99
C TYR A 106 -2.40 1.79 -0.09
N ASN A 107 -2.98 1.06 -1.06
CA ASN A 107 -3.77 1.66 -2.14
C ASN A 107 -5.04 2.39 -1.65
N CYS A 108 -5.47 2.12 -0.43
CA CYS A 108 -6.58 2.82 0.23
C CYS A 108 -6.19 4.20 0.78
N ALA A 109 -4.89 4.48 0.98
CA ALA A 109 -4.44 5.77 1.50
C ALA A 109 -4.49 6.86 0.41
N THR A 110 -5.03 8.03 0.75
CA THR A 110 -5.34 9.09 -0.23
C THR A 110 -4.12 9.69 -0.92
N HIS A 111 -2.95 9.66 -0.29
CA HIS A 111 -1.71 10.25 -0.79
C HIS A 111 -0.55 9.24 -0.88
N CYS A 112 -0.83 7.95 -0.90
CA CYS A 112 0.21 6.92 -0.95
C CYS A 112 1.05 7.01 -2.23
N ASN A 113 0.49 7.48 -3.36
CA ASN A 113 1.22 7.69 -4.60
C ASN A 113 2.40 8.67 -4.43
N LEU A 114 2.24 9.73 -3.63
CA LEU A 114 3.31 10.67 -3.33
C LEU A 114 4.41 10.01 -2.51
N ASP A 115 4.04 9.20 -1.52
CA ASP A 115 4.99 8.49 -0.69
C ASP A 115 5.74 7.42 -1.49
N PHE A 116 5.05 6.63 -2.30
CA PHE A 116 5.69 5.66 -3.19
C PHE A 116 6.61 6.32 -4.22
N SER A 117 6.22 7.49 -4.76
CA SER A 117 7.08 8.26 -5.66
C SER A 117 8.35 8.73 -4.97
N LYS A 118 8.27 9.17 -3.71
CA LYS A 118 9.44 9.53 -2.90
C LYS A 118 10.32 8.32 -2.60
N ILE A 119 9.72 7.16 -2.23
CA ILE A 119 10.49 5.93 -2.02
C ILE A 119 11.22 5.53 -3.31
N ALA A 120 10.54 5.57 -4.46
CA ALA A 120 11.15 5.30 -5.75
C ALA A 120 12.33 6.24 -6.05
N PHE A 121 12.16 7.53 -5.77
CA PHE A 121 13.23 8.53 -5.94
C PHE A 121 14.46 8.21 -5.08
N ILE A 122 14.25 7.95 -3.78
CA ILE A 122 15.34 7.64 -2.83
C ILE A 122 16.06 6.33 -3.18
N THR A 123 15.32 5.33 -3.67
CA THR A 123 15.90 4.01 -3.98
C THR A 123 16.44 3.91 -5.40
N ARG A 124 16.11 4.87 -6.27
CA ARG A 124 16.48 4.88 -7.70
C ARG A 124 17.98 4.70 -7.93
N ALA A 125 18.80 5.48 -7.23
CA ALA A 125 20.26 5.41 -7.38
C ALA A 125 20.79 4.03 -6.99
N THR A 126 20.29 3.47 -5.88
CA THR A 126 20.67 2.13 -5.41
C THR A 126 20.33 1.06 -6.44
N LEU A 127 19.11 1.09 -6.97
CA LEU A 127 18.65 0.13 -7.97
C LEU A 127 19.45 0.26 -9.28
N LYS A 128 19.59 1.50 -9.79
CA LYS A 128 20.29 1.76 -11.05
C LYS A 128 21.78 1.38 -11.00
N ASN A 129 22.46 1.68 -9.89
CA ASN A 129 23.91 1.45 -9.79
C ASN A 129 24.25 -0.01 -9.46
N ARG A 130 23.31 -0.77 -8.89
CA ARG A 130 23.56 -2.17 -8.49
C ARG A 130 23.05 -3.19 -9.49
N LEU A 131 22.03 -2.84 -10.30
CA LEU A 131 21.32 -3.79 -11.14
C LEU A 131 21.41 -3.38 -12.61
N PRO A 132 21.68 -4.32 -13.53
CA PRO A 132 21.68 -4.07 -14.98
C PRO A 132 20.23 -3.98 -15.50
N LEU A 133 19.51 -2.95 -15.05
CA LEU A 133 18.11 -2.74 -15.41
C LEU A 133 17.98 -2.22 -16.84
N ARG A 134 17.15 -2.87 -17.63
CA ARG A 134 16.79 -2.43 -18.98
C ARG A 134 15.32 -2.00 -19.10
N LYS A 135 15.00 -1.23 -20.11
CA LYS A 135 13.62 -0.90 -20.47
C LYS A 135 12.94 -2.12 -21.09
N LYS A 136 11.61 -2.08 -21.12
CA LYS A 136 10.78 -3.06 -21.81
C LYS A 136 11.05 -2.99 -23.32
N ASN A 137 11.26 -4.15 -23.96
CA ASN A 137 11.31 -4.32 -25.41
C ASN A 137 9.97 -4.84 -25.94
N VAL A 138 9.76 -4.75 -27.24
CA VAL A 138 8.50 -5.19 -27.89
C VAL A 138 8.21 -6.67 -27.65
N ASN A 139 9.24 -7.51 -27.66
CA ASN A 139 9.11 -8.96 -27.51
C ASN A 139 9.07 -9.46 -26.06
N ASP A 140 9.16 -8.54 -25.08
CA ASP A 140 9.16 -8.92 -23.67
C ASP A 140 7.79 -9.41 -23.24
N LYS A 141 7.74 -10.62 -22.71
CA LYS A 141 6.52 -11.20 -22.14
C LYS A 141 6.29 -10.68 -20.73
N ILE A 142 5.12 -10.07 -20.52
CA ILE A 142 4.68 -9.64 -19.20
C ILE A 142 3.65 -10.65 -18.70
N PRO A 143 3.82 -11.21 -17.49
CA PRO A 143 2.83 -12.10 -16.88
C PRO A 143 1.46 -11.42 -16.79
N LYS A 144 0.37 -12.19 -16.99
CA LYS A 144 -1.00 -11.66 -17.00
C LYS A 144 -1.34 -10.83 -15.74
N TYR A 145 -0.87 -11.26 -14.56
CA TYR A 145 -1.11 -10.56 -13.30
C TYR A 145 -0.46 -9.16 -13.24
N MET A 146 0.68 -8.98 -13.91
CA MET A 146 1.33 -7.67 -14.04
C MET A 146 0.73 -6.84 -15.18
N GLY A 147 0.37 -7.47 -16.29
CA GLY A 147 -0.06 -6.81 -17.53
C GLY A 147 -1.23 -5.86 -17.29
N LYS A 148 -2.23 -6.32 -16.54
CA LYS A 148 -3.45 -5.54 -16.26
C LYS A 148 -3.19 -4.25 -15.47
N SER A 149 -2.23 -4.26 -14.55
CA SER A 149 -2.01 -3.13 -13.63
C SER A 149 -0.72 -2.35 -13.89
N TYR A 150 0.29 -2.99 -14.46
CA TYR A 150 1.63 -2.41 -14.62
C TYR A 150 2.16 -2.45 -16.05
N GLY A 151 1.49 -3.17 -16.99
CA GLY A 151 1.97 -3.40 -18.34
C GLY A 151 2.27 -2.14 -19.15
N ASP A 152 1.46 -1.09 -18.95
CA ASP A 152 1.59 0.20 -19.62
C ASP A 152 2.49 1.20 -18.89
N SER A 153 3.04 0.80 -17.75
CA SER A 153 3.89 1.69 -16.96
C SER A 153 5.23 1.92 -17.63
N LYS A 154 5.53 3.18 -17.94
CA LYS A 154 6.86 3.60 -18.40
C LYS A 154 7.97 3.36 -17.38
N GLN A 155 7.61 3.05 -16.13
CA GLN A 155 8.55 2.76 -15.04
C GLN A 155 8.91 1.28 -14.93
N LEU A 156 8.18 0.38 -15.62
CA LEU A 156 8.49 -1.05 -15.65
C LEU A 156 9.91 -1.26 -16.20
N ARG A 157 10.69 -2.07 -15.52
CA ARG A 157 12.06 -2.43 -15.91
C ARG A 157 12.18 -3.94 -15.92
N PHE A 158 13.20 -4.41 -16.61
CA PHE A 158 13.55 -5.81 -16.67
C PHE A 158 14.93 -6.00 -16.03
N LEU A 159 15.03 -6.98 -15.19
CA LEU A 159 16.29 -7.48 -14.67
C LEU A 159 16.48 -8.89 -15.23
N TYR A 160 17.55 -9.08 -15.99
CA TYR A 160 17.69 -10.25 -16.85
C TYR A 160 16.48 -10.33 -17.79
N GLU A 161 15.72 -11.42 -17.76
CA GLU A 161 14.48 -11.58 -18.56
C GLU A 161 13.20 -11.41 -17.71
N THR A 162 13.34 -11.11 -16.43
CA THR A 162 12.21 -11.03 -15.51
C THR A 162 11.75 -9.59 -15.33
N PRO A 163 10.45 -9.28 -15.51
CA PRO A 163 9.91 -7.95 -15.26
C PRO A 163 9.96 -7.61 -13.78
N MET A 164 10.43 -6.42 -13.46
CA MET A 164 10.56 -5.89 -12.12
C MET A 164 9.53 -4.78 -11.89
N LEU A 165 8.65 -4.95 -10.91
CA LEU A 165 7.58 -4.00 -10.60
C LEU A 165 8.12 -2.66 -10.12
N PRO A 166 7.58 -1.55 -10.64
CA PRO A 166 7.97 -0.21 -10.20
C PRO A 166 7.30 0.15 -8.87
N ILE A 167 8.09 0.38 -7.82
CA ILE A 167 7.56 0.80 -6.53
C ILE A 167 6.84 2.15 -6.58
N GLY A 168 7.24 3.04 -7.49
CA GLY A 168 6.64 4.38 -7.62
C GLY A 168 5.32 4.42 -8.38
N TYR A 169 4.87 3.31 -8.96
CA TYR A 169 3.68 3.26 -9.78
C TYR A 169 2.60 2.45 -9.09
N ILE A 170 1.70 3.12 -8.41
CA ILE A 170 0.57 2.51 -7.73
C ILE A 170 -0.75 2.95 -8.37
N GLN A 171 -1.69 2.01 -8.50
CA GLN A 171 -3.06 2.31 -8.88
C GLN A 171 -3.92 2.39 -7.61
N HIS A 172 -4.51 3.56 -7.38
CA HIS A 172 -5.45 3.73 -6.28
C HIS A 172 -6.67 2.86 -6.47
N GLN A 173 -7.10 2.24 -5.40
CA GLN A 173 -8.43 1.63 -5.35
C GLN A 173 -9.47 2.73 -5.37
N LYS A 174 -10.50 2.57 -6.20
CA LYS A 174 -11.62 3.50 -6.23
C LYS A 174 -12.27 3.52 -4.84
N GLN A 175 -12.29 4.69 -4.20
CA GLN A 175 -12.92 4.81 -2.89
C GLN A 175 -14.42 4.51 -3.01
N MET A 176 -14.89 3.62 -2.15
CA MET A 176 -16.33 3.39 -2.00
C MET A 176 -16.95 4.57 -1.24
N ASN A 177 -18.07 5.07 -1.73
CA ASN A 177 -18.82 6.08 -1.02
C ASN A 177 -19.72 5.42 0.02
N PHE A 178 -19.24 5.37 1.26
CA PHE A 178 -19.98 4.79 2.39
C PHE A 178 -21.03 5.75 2.99
N SER A 179 -21.17 6.96 2.48
CA SER A 179 -21.97 8.01 3.13
C SER A 179 -23.46 7.67 3.34
N GLN A 180 -23.94 6.62 2.68
CA GLN A 180 -25.35 6.18 2.76
C GLN A 180 -25.49 4.66 2.90
N LYS A 181 -24.39 3.93 3.15
CA LYS A 181 -24.40 2.47 3.22
C LYS A 181 -23.88 1.98 4.56
N SER A 182 -24.51 0.94 5.08
CA SER A 182 -24.15 0.31 6.34
C SER A 182 -23.82 -1.17 6.15
N ILE A 183 -22.70 -1.61 6.70
CA ILE A 183 -22.32 -3.04 6.72
C ILE A 183 -23.30 -3.91 7.51
N TYR A 184 -24.14 -3.30 8.35
CA TYR A 184 -25.14 -4.00 9.15
C TYR A 184 -26.45 -4.22 8.38
N VAL A 185 -26.65 -3.55 7.25
CA VAL A 185 -27.80 -3.76 6.34
C VAL A 185 -27.38 -4.77 5.28
N SER A 186 -28.12 -5.90 5.15
CA SER A 186 -27.74 -6.99 4.25
C SER A 186 -27.57 -6.54 2.79
N LYS A 187 -28.50 -5.73 2.27
CA LYS A 187 -28.43 -5.18 0.91
C LYS A 187 -27.17 -4.31 0.68
N ASP A 188 -26.87 -3.43 1.62
CA ASP A 188 -25.69 -2.56 1.53
C ASP A 188 -24.41 -3.38 1.63
N ARG A 189 -24.40 -4.40 2.49
CA ARG A 189 -23.27 -5.31 2.66
C ARG A 189 -22.96 -6.09 1.38
N GLU A 190 -23.97 -6.63 0.71
CA GLU A 190 -23.77 -7.33 -0.57
C GLU A 190 -23.19 -6.38 -1.62
N GLU A 191 -23.70 -5.17 -1.74
CA GLU A 191 -23.18 -4.18 -2.69
C GLU A 191 -21.76 -3.72 -2.33
N ILE A 192 -21.45 -3.57 -1.04
CA ILE A 192 -20.09 -3.30 -0.56
C ILE A 192 -19.14 -4.44 -0.96
N HIS A 193 -19.55 -5.69 -0.76
CA HIS A 193 -18.73 -6.86 -1.10
C HIS A 193 -18.54 -7.02 -2.62
N GLN A 194 -19.55 -6.79 -3.42
CA GLN A 194 -19.45 -6.83 -4.89
C GLN A 194 -18.47 -5.77 -5.43
N ASN A 195 -18.36 -4.64 -4.76
CA ASN A 195 -17.44 -3.56 -5.15
C ASN A 195 -16.03 -3.71 -4.53
N GLN A 196 -15.84 -4.66 -3.63
CA GLN A 196 -14.49 -5.01 -3.16
C GLN A 196 -13.75 -5.70 -4.29
N LYS A 197 -12.52 -5.24 -4.53
CA LYS A 197 -11.63 -5.88 -5.50
C LYS A 197 -11.25 -7.26 -4.97
N ALA A 198 -11.93 -8.29 -5.43
CA ALA A 198 -11.51 -9.65 -5.14
C ALA A 198 -10.07 -9.86 -5.60
N ILE A 199 -9.25 -10.47 -4.77
CA ILE A 199 -7.93 -10.96 -5.17
C ILE A 199 -8.19 -11.93 -6.32
N SER A 200 -7.64 -11.66 -7.50
CA SER A 200 -7.86 -12.53 -8.64
C SER A 200 -7.23 -13.90 -8.36
N THR A 201 -7.82 -14.96 -8.92
CA THR A 201 -7.26 -16.32 -8.81
C THR A 201 -5.82 -16.39 -9.34
N SER A 202 -5.48 -15.55 -10.32
CA SER A 202 -4.11 -15.42 -10.83
C SER A 202 -3.16 -14.76 -9.82
N ASP A 203 -3.64 -13.77 -9.05
CA ASP A 203 -2.84 -13.13 -8.00
C ASP A 203 -2.62 -14.09 -6.82
N LEU A 204 -3.65 -14.85 -6.43
CA LEU A 204 -3.54 -15.90 -5.41
C LEU A 204 -2.56 -16.99 -5.83
N LYS A 205 -2.68 -17.50 -7.06
CA LYS A 205 -1.75 -18.50 -7.59
C LYS A 205 -0.31 -18.01 -7.59
N TYR A 206 -0.09 -16.76 -8.02
CA TYR A 206 1.24 -16.17 -7.98
C TYR A 206 1.80 -16.06 -6.55
N LEU A 207 1.00 -15.64 -5.58
CA LEU A 207 1.42 -15.53 -4.18
C LEU A 207 1.71 -16.91 -3.55
N VAL A 208 0.96 -17.95 -3.94
CA VAL A 208 1.21 -19.32 -3.50
C VAL A 208 2.49 -19.89 -4.10
N GLU A 209 2.73 -19.64 -5.41
CA GLU A 209 3.94 -20.10 -6.10
C GLU A 209 5.20 -19.32 -5.68
N ASN A 210 5.04 -18.10 -5.16
CA ASN A 210 6.11 -17.21 -4.71
C ASN A 210 5.80 -16.67 -3.30
N PRO A 211 5.79 -17.52 -2.26
CA PRO A 211 5.47 -17.10 -0.92
C PRO A 211 6.45 -16.04 -0.44
N ILE A 212 5.92 -15.02 0.24
CA ILE A 212 6.71 -14.03 0.94
C ILE A 212 7.38 -14.77 2.09
N GLN A 213 8.67 -15.05 1.98
CA GLN A 213 9.44 -15.58 3.10
C GLN A 213 9.49 -14.48 4.16
N GLY A 214 8.87 -14.76 5.33
CA GLY A 214 8.88 -13.93 6.53
C GLY A 214 10.25 -13.78 7.15
#